data_162fdd0ef58f849039c2f2bf277ef6ee
#
_entry.id   162fdd0ef58f849039c2f2bf277ef6ee
#
_cell.length_a   1.000
_cell.length_b   1.000
_cell.length_c   1.000
_cell.angle_alpha   90.00
_cell.angle_beta   90.00
_cell.angle_gamma   90.00
#
_symmetry.space_group_name_H-M   'P 1'
#
loop_
_entity.id
_entity.type
_entity.pdbx_description
1 polymer ?
#
loop_
_entity_poly.entity_id
_entity_poly.type
_entity_poly.pdbx_seq_one_letter_code
_entity_poly.pdbx_strand_id
1 'polypeptide(L)'
;KWDLEAWMPGRNGGEWGEVTSTSNCTDYQARRLNIRYKNDDGKNKFVHMLNGTAIAISRGMVAILENFQQADGTVKLPKALVPYCGFEVIGKKN
;
A
#
# COMPACT_ATOMS: atom_id res chain seq x y z
N LYS A 1 5.76 8.62 -11.39
CA LYS A 1 4.88 8.14 -10.31
C LYS A 1 4.26 6.81 -10.69
N TRP A 2 4.29 5.86 -9.78
CA TRP A 2 3.71 4.53 -9.95
C TRP A 2 2.69 4.28 -8.85
N ASP A 3 1.49 3.85 -9.24
CA ASP A 3 0.41 3.56 -8.30
C ASP A 3 0.10 2.07 -8.32
N LEU A 4 -0.05 1.49 -7.14
CA LEU A 4 -0.58 0.14 -6.98
C LEU A 4 -2.07 0.25 -6.69
N GLU A 5 -2.89 -0.44 -7.47
CA GLU A 5 -4.34 -0.39 -7.34
C GLU A 5 -4.91 -1.76 -6.97
N ALA A 6 -5.96 -1.76 -6.17
CA ALA A 6 -6.71 -2.95 -5.81
C ALA A 6 -8.12 -2.89 -6.41
N TRP A 7 -8.63 -4.03 -6.85
CA TRP A 7 -10.00 -4.12 -7.30
C TRP A 7 -10.96 -4.04 -6.11
N MET A 8 -11.97 -3.19 -6.22
CA MET A 8 -12.97 -2.95 -5.18
C MET A 8 -14.36 -3.17 -5.77
N PRO A 9 -14.93 -4.38 -5.60
CA PRO A 9 -16.16 -4.76 -6.31
C PRO A 9 -17.40 -3.98 -5.88
N GLY A 10 -17.47 -3.49 -4.65
CA GLY A 10 -18.62 -2.75 -4.15
C GLY A 10 -18.57 -1.25 -4.39
N ARG A 11 -17.44 -0.74 -4.86
CA ARG A 11 -17.23 0.69 -5.04
C ARG A 11 -17.65 1.12 -6.45
N ASN A 12 -18.64 2.01 -6.55
CA ASN A 12 -19.15 2.53 -7.83
C ASN A 12 -19.45 1.45 -8.87
N GLY A 13 -19.97 0.28 -8.44
CA GLY A 13 -20.26 -0.84 -9.34
C GLY A 13 -19.04 -1.66 -9.73
N GLY A 14 -17.93 -1.45 -9.06
CA GLY A 14 -16.64 -2.11 -9.31
C GLY A 14 -15.65 -1.16 -9.96
N GLU A 15 -14.56 -0.89 -9.26
CA GLU A 15 -13.49 -0.05 -9.80
C GLU A 15 -12.14 -0.41 -9.18
N TRP A 16 -11.06 0.02 -9.85
CA TRP A 16 -9.72 -0.03 -9.30
C TRP A 16 -9.48 1.19 -8.43
N GLY A 17 -8.99 0.98 -7.23
CA GLY A 17 -8.66 2.05 -6.29
C GLY A 17 -7.19 2.01 -5.88
N GLU A 18 -6.58 3.18 -5.82
CA GLU A 18 -5.19 3.32 -5.39
C GLU A 18 -5.04 2.91 -3.93
N VAL A 19 -4.11 1.99 -3.63
CA VAL A 19 -3.78 1.57 -2.28
C VAL A 19 -2.41 2.05 -1.85
N THR A 20 -1.52 2.34 -2.79
CA THR A 20 -0.23 2.97 -2.51
C THR A 20 0.30 3.63 -3.77
N SER A 21 1.23 4.56 -3.58
CA SER A 21 1.83 5.33 -4.66
C SER A 21 3.33 5.47 -4.40
N THR A 22 4.12 5.39 -5.46
CA THR A 22 5.57 5.57 -5.39
C THR A 22 5.98 6.66 -6.36
N SER A 23 6.77 7.61 -5.88
CA SER A 23 7.26 8.73 -6.68
C SER A 23 8.76 8.63 -6.92
N ASN A 24 9.19 8.98 -8.12
CA ASN A 24 10.60 9.18 -8.38
C ASN A 24 10.97 10.59 -7.90
N CYS A 25 11.70 10.65 -6.79
CA CYS A 25 12.08 11.90 -6.14
C CYS A 25 13.38 12.47 -6.69
N THR A 26 13.97 11.86 -7.71
CA THR A 26 15.26 12.23 -8.25
C THR A 26 16.32 12.34 -7.14
N ASP A 27 17.03 13.45 -7.04
CA ASP A 27 18.13 13.59 -6.07
C ASP A 27 17.84 14.54 -4.89
N TYR A 28 16.66 15.14 -4.82
CA TYR A 28 16.44 16.16 -3.77
C TYR A 28 16.46 15.60 -2.35
N GLN A 29 15.92 14.40 -2.13
CA GLN A 29 15.97 13.75 -0.83
C GLN A 29 17.40 13.32 -0.48
N ALA A 30 18.13 12.78 -1.46
CA ALA A 30 19.51 12.39 -1.27
C ALA A 30 20.40 13.58 -0.92
N ARG A 31 20.16 14.75 -1.51
CA ARG A 31 20.87 15.98 -1.17
C ARG A 31 20.63 16.39 0.27
N ARG A 32 19.39 16.32 0.75
CA ARG A 32 19.04 16.65 2.14
C ARG A 32 19.66 15.69 3.14
N LEU A 33 19.71 14.40 2.80
CA LEU A 33 20.25 13.35 3.65
C LEU A 33 21.74 13.10 3.43
N ASN A 34 22.33 13.76 2.43
CA ASN A 34 23.73 13.62 2.03
C ASN A 34 24.07 12.17 1.63
N ILE A 35 23.19 11.52 0.89
CA ILE A 35 23.39 10.15 0.41
C ILE A 35 24.02 10.19 -0.97
N ARG A 36 25.19 9.60 -1.10
CA ARG A 36 26.00 9.64 -2.32
C ARG A 36 26.48 8.24 -2.69
N TYR A 37 26.84 8.10 -3.96
CA TYR A 37 27.52 6.91 -4.46
C TYR A 37 28.76 7.34 -5.26
N LYS A 38 29.74 6.44 -5.41
CA LYS A 38 30.86 6.64 -6.30
C LYS A 38 30.50 6.13 -7.68
N ASN A 39 30.61 7.02 -8.69
CA ASN A 39 30.44 6.59 -10.07
C ASN A 39 31.70 5.91 -10.62
N ASP A 40 31.67 5.49 -11.87
CA ASP A 40 32.80 4.80 -12.53
C ASP A 40 34.05 5.66 -12.62
N ASP A 41 33.91 6.99 -12.64
CA ASP A 41 35.01 7.94 -12.66
C ASP A 41 35.60 8.21 -11.27
N GLY A 42 35.09 7.55 -10.23
CA GLY A 42 35.52 7.74 -8.84
C GLY A 42 34.97 9.00 -8.18
N LYS A 43 34.06 9.72 -8.81
CA LYS A 43 33.44 10.92 -8.26
C LYS A 43 32.20 10.58 -7.47
N ASN A 44 31.95 11.32 -6.37
CA ASN A 44 30.74 11.17 -5.59
C ASN A 44 29.57 11.92 -6.25
N LYS A 45 28.46 11.23 -6.41
CA LYS A 45 27.21 11.80 -6.93
C LYS A 45 26.05 11.47 -6.00
N PHE A 46 25.05 12.35 -5.97
CA PHE A 46 23.84 12.08 -5.20
C PHE A 46 23.03 10.99 -5.89
N VAL A 47 22.46 10.09 -5.08
CA VAL A 47 21.60 9.03 -5.60
C VAL A 47 20.23 9.59 -5.97
N HIS A 48 19.57 8.97 -6.95
CA HIS A 48 18.14 9.17 -7.20
C HIS A 48 17.38 8.19 -6.32
N MET A 49 16.28 8.66 -5.75
CA MET A 49 15.51 7.87 -4.80
C MET A 49 14.07 7.74 -5.24
N LEU A 50 13.52 6.55 -4.99
CA LEU A 50 12.08 6.33 -5.05
C LEU A 50 11.54 6.46 -3.63
N ASN A 51 10.37 7.08 -3.50
CA ASN A 51 9.70 7.23 -2.22
C ASN A 51 8.25 6.81 -2.35
N GLY A 52 7.80 6.00 -1.41
CA GLY A 52 6.42 5.56 -1.37
C GLY A 52 6.08 4.96 -0.03
N THR A 53 4.80 4.99 0.31
CA THR A 53 4.29 4.29 1.47
C THR A 53 4.10 2.83 1.09
N ALA A 54 4.69 1.91 1.86
CA ALA A 54 4.58 0.47 1.58
C ALA A 54 3.13 0.01 1.64
N ILE A 55 2.41 0.45 2.67
CA ILE A 55 0.97 0.19 2.82
C ILE A 55 0.31 1.47 3.31
N ALA A 56 -0.58 2.04 2.52
CA ALA A 56 -1.47 3.10 2.96
C ALA A 56 -2.59 2.44 3.77
N ILE A 57 -2.55 2.55 5.10
CA ILE A 57 -3.39 1.75 6.01
C ILE A 57 -4.87 1.91 5.71
N SER A 58 -5.37 3.13 5.57
CA SER A 58 -6.79 3.38 5.30
C SER A 58 -7.25 2.75 3.97
N ARG A 59 -6.45 2.88 2.91
CA ARG A 59 -6.76 2.29 1.61
C ARG A 59 -6.62 0.77 1.63
N GLY A 60 -5.63 0.25 2.35
CA GLY A 60 -5.49 -1.19 2.56
C GLY A 60 -6.70 -1.78 3.28
N MET A 61 -7.21 -1.09 4.30
CA MET A 61 -8.43 -1.50 5.00
C MET A 61 -9.65 -1.52 4.06
N VAL A 62 -9.81 -0.49 3.24
CA VAL A 62 -10.91 -0.44 2.25
C VAL A 62 -10.82 -1.65 1.32
N ALA A 63 -9.64 -1.97 0.80
CA ALA A 63 -9.45 -3.09 -0.10
C ALA A 63 -9.81 -4.43 0.56
N ILE A 64 -9.43 -4.63 1.83
CA ILE A 64 -9.75 -5.85 2.58
C ILE A 64 -11.26 -5.95 2.82
N LEU A 65 -11.88 -4.89 3.30
CA LEU A 65 -13.32 -4.89 3.56
C LEU A 65 -14.11 -5.14 2.28
N GLU A 66 -13.72 -4.51 1.18
CA GLU A 66 -14.39 -4.67 -0.11
C GLU A 66 -14.30 -6.10 -0.65
N ASN A 67 -13.15 -6.73 -0.52
CA ASN A 67 -12.91 -8.04 -1.14
C ASN A 67 -13.32 -9.23 -0.25
N PHE A 68 -13.46 -9.04 1.05
CA PHE A 68 -13.75 -10.12 1.98
C PHE A 68 -15.12 -10.00 2.67
N GLN A 69 -15.95 -9.03 2.26
CA GLN A 69 -17.30 -8.94 2.77
C GLN A 69 -18.14 -10.12 2.28
N GLN A 70 -19.03 -10.59 3.14
CA GLN A 70 -19.92 -11.71 2.87
C GLN A 70 -21.33 -11.23 2.58
N ALA A 71 -22.15 -12.11 2.02
CA ALA A 71 -23.54 -11.80 1.67
C ALA A 71 -24.39 -11.38 2.87
N ASP A 72 -24.03 -11.82 4.08
CA ASP A 72 -24.73 -11.50 5.33
C ASP A 72 -24.29 -10.19 5.97
N GLY A 73 -23.41 -9.45 5.33
CA GLY A 73 -22.88 -8.18 5.84
C GLY A 73 -21.69 -8.31 6.76
N THR A 74 -21.24 -9.53 7.06
CA THR A 74 -20.00 -9.73 7.82
C THR A 74 -18.79 -9.66 6.90
N VAL A 75 -17.60 -9.55 7.49
CA VAL A 75 -16.33 -9.60 6.77
C VAL A 75 -15.52 -10.76 7.33
N LYS A 76 -15.21 -11.72 6.48
CA LYS A 76 -14.35 -12.85 6.84
C LYS A 76 -12.90 -12.47 6.56
N LEU A 77 -12.08 -12.40 7.61
CA LEU A 77 -10.68 -11.95 7.47
C LEU A 77 -9.83 -12.93 6.67
N PRO A 78 -8.86 -12.41 5.89
CA PRO A 78 -7.84 -13.26 5.30
C PRO A 78 -7.10 -14.05 6.37
N LYS A 79 -6.77 -15.31 6.08
CA LYS A 79 -6.05 -16.18 7.03
C LYS A 79 -4.81 -15.53 7.61
N ALA A 80 -4.08 -14.79 6.79
CA ALA A 80 -2.84 -14.14 7.20
C ALA A 80 -3.03 -13.10 8.32
N LEU A 81 -4.22 -12.50 8.42
CA LEU A 81 -4.51 -11.47 9.43
C LEU A 81 -5.08 -12.03 10.73
N VAL A 82 -5.64 -13.23 10.71
CA VAL A 82 -6.29 -13.81 11.89
C VAL A 82 -5.39 -13.86 13.12
N PRO A 83 -4.11 -14.30 13.03
CA PRO A 83 -3.22 -14.32 14.20
C PRO A 83 -2.98 -12.93 14.81
N TYR A 84 -3.01 -11.88 13.99
CA TYR A 84 -2.78 -10.51 14.46
C TYR A 84 -4.03 -9.88 15.05
N CYS A 85 -5.20 -10.21 14.50
CA CYS A 85 -6.46 -9.63 14.94
C CYS A 85 -7.06 -10.37 16.15
N GLY A 86 -6.80 -11.65 16.28
CA GLY A 86 -7.37 -12.48 17.34
C GLY A 86 -8.82 -12.90 17.10
N PHE A 87 -9.35 -12.69 15.89
CA PHE A 87 -10.68 -13.14 15.49
C PHE A 87 -10.72 -13.40 13.98
N GLU A 88 -11.72 -14.13 13.53
CA GLU A 88 -11.84 -14.53 12.11
C GLU A 88 -12.85 -13.71 11.33
N VAL A 89 -13.83 -13.13 12.00
CA VAL A 89 -14.96 -12.46 11.36
C VAL A 89 -15.25 -11.13 12.03
N ILE A 90 -15.48 -10.10 11.22
CA ILE A 90 -15.94 -8.80 11.68
C ILE A 90 -17.47 -8.75 11.52
N GLY A 91 -18.16 -8.30 12.54
CA GLY A 91 -19.61 -8.25 12.57
C GLY A 91 -20.21 -9.53 13.13
N LYS A 92 -21.37 -9.38 13.77
CA LYS A 92 -22.07 -10.52 14.33
C LYS A 92 -23.35 -10.78 13.55
N LYS A 93 -23.57 -12.03 13.23
CA LYS A 93 -24.83 -12.49 12.70
C LYS A 93 -25.83 -12.60 13.87
N ASN A 94 -26.90 -11.85 13.79
CA ASN A 94 -28.01 -11.99 14.72
C ASN A 94 -28.99 -13.07 14.26
#